data_fd7d1b93c7424158a70355150d21f2ff
#
_entry.id   fd7d1b93c7424158a70355150d21f2ff
#
_cell.length_a   1.000
_cell.length_b   1.000
_cell.length_c   1.000
_cell.angle_alpha   90.00
_cell.angle_beta   90.00
_cell.angle_gamma   90.00
#
_symmetry.space_group_name_H-M   'P 1'
#
loop_
_entity.id
_entity.type
_entity.pdbx_description
1 polymer ?
#
loop_
_entity_poly.entity_id
_entity_poly.type
_entity_poly.pdbx_seq_one_letter_code
_entity_poly.pdbx_strand_id
1 'polypeptide(L)' 'MSITLELPPDIGEAEARLELAIALYREGKLPPGHAATLAGVGRWDFEKILVARKVPMPWDEEDIENEFRNALRRS' A
#
# COMPACT_ATOMS: atom_id res chain seq x y z
N MET A 1 13.19 12.29 5.08
CA MET A 1 13.13 11.89 6.50
C MET A 1 13.25 10.38 6.61
N SER A 2 14.16 9.89 7.42
CA SER A 2 14.34 8.46 7.63
C SER A 2 13.73 8.05 8.97
N ILE A 3 13.11 6.87 8.98
CA ILE A 3 12.53 6.30 10.19
C ILE A 3 13.25 5.00 10.48
N THR A 4 13.74 4.86 11.70
CA THR A 4 14.36 3.63 12.14
C THR A 4 13.36 2.86 13.01
N LEU A 5 13.05 1.63 12.59
CA LEU A 5 12.14 0.76 13.32
C LEU A 5 12.94 -0.39 13.91
N GLU A 6 12.75 -0.62 15.20
CA GLU A 6 13.28 -1.80 15.86
C GLU A 6 12.25 -2.91 15.76
N LEU A 7 12.58 -3.96 15.05
CA LEU A 7 11.69 -5.09 14.83
C LEU A 7 12.14 -6.30 15.64
N PRO A 8 11.19 -7.09 16.16
CA PRO A 8 11.53 -8.39 16.72
C PRO A 8 12.27 -9.25 15.70
N PRO A 9 13.14 -10.17 16.14
CA PRO A 9 13.93 -10.99 15.20
C PRO A 9 13.11 -11.86 14.27
N ASP A 10 11.86 -12.14 14.61
CA ASP A 10 10.96 -12.98 13.82
C ASP A 10 10.15 -12.20 12.78
N ILE A 11 10.31 -10.87 12.75
CA ILE A 11 9.61 -10.02 11.77
C ILE A 11 10.61 -9.44 10.80
N GLY A 12 10.46 -9.77 9.52
CA GLY A 12 11.30 -9.22 8.47
C GLY A 12 10.89 -7.81 8.08
N GLU A 13 11.83 -7.07 7.51
CA GLU A 13 11.57 -5.71 7.04
C GLU A 13 10.46 -5.65 5.99
N ALA A 14 10.45 -6.61 5.05
CA ALA A 14 9.43 -6.65 4.01
C ALA A 14 8.04 -6.86 4.60
N GLU A 15 7.94 -7.73 5.61
CA GLU A 15 6.68 -7.97 6.30
C GLU A 15 6.21 -6.71 7.03
N ALA A 16 7.12 -6.03 7.73
CA ALA A 16 6.78 -4.80 8.44
C ALA A 16 6.30 -3.72 7.49
N ARG A 17 6.95 -3.57 6.35
CA ARG A 17 6.54 -2.59 5.33
C ARG A 17 5.17 -2.89 4.76
N LEU A 18 4.89 -4.17 4.50
CA LEU A 18 3.59 -4.57 3.99
C LEU A 18 2.49 -4.27 5.01
N GLU A 19 2.70 -4.62 6.27
CA GLU A 19 1.71 -4.36 7.31
C GLU A 19 1.47 -2.86 7.50
N LEU A 20 2.53 -2.06 7.47
CA LEU A 20 2.41 -0.61 7.56
C LEU A 20 1.63 -0.04 6.38
N ALA A 21 1.92 -0.51 5.17
CA ALA A 21 1.23 -0.06 3.96
C ALA A 21 -0.27 -0.37 4.03
N ILE A 22 -0.61 -1.57 4.48
CA ILE A 22 -2.01 -1.98 4.63
C ILE A 22 -2.72 -1.11 5.67
N ALA A 23 -2.07 -0.83 6.79
CA ALA A 23 -2.65 0.01 7.84
C ALA A 23 -2.93 1.43 7.34
N LEU A 24 -1.97 2.03 6.66
CA LEU A 24 -2.12 3.38 6.11
C LEU A 24 -3.17 3.44 5.02
N TYR A 25 -3.23 2.41 4.18
CA TYR A 25 -4.26 2.30 3.15
C TYR A 25 -5.65 2.19 3.77
N ARG A 26 -5.79 1.33 4.79
CA ARG A 26 -7.07 1.13 5.48
C ARG A 26 -7.58 2.42 6.12
N GLU A 27 -6.67 3.25 6.64
CA GLU A 27 -7.02 4.53 7.24
C GLU A 27 -7.25 5.65 6.21
N GLY A 28 -7.10 5.36 4.92
CA GLY A 28 -7.27 6.34 3.86
C GLY A 28 -6.13 7.34 3.74
N LYS A 29 -4.98 7.05 4.33
CA LYS A 29 -3.82 7.95 4.29
C LYS A 29 -2.95 7.79 3.05
N LEU A 30 -2.98 6.60 2.44
CA LEU A 30 -2.23 6.32 1.21
C LEU A 30 -3.14 5.68 0.18
N PRO A 31 -3.13 6.20 -1.06
CA PRO A 31 -3.80 5.50 -2.16
C PRO A 31 -3.08 4.19 -2.49
N PRO A 32 -3.76 3.25 -3.18
CA PRO A 32 -3.23 1.90 -3.39
C PRO A 32 -1.88 1.86 -4.11
N GLY A 33 -1.64 2.76 -5.06
CA GLY A 33 -0.35 2.80 -5.75
C GLY A 33 0.80 3.16 -4.82
N HIS A 34 0.60 4.17 -3.98
CA HIS A 34 1.61 4.58 -3.00
C HIS A 34 1.80 3.51 -1.92
N ALA A 35 0.72 2.89 -1.48
CA ALA A 35 0.81 1.81 -0.50
C ALA A 35 1.58 0.62 -1.04
N ALA A 36 1.36 0.25 -2.31
CA ALA A 36 2.11 -0.81 -2.95
C ALA A 36 3.60 -0.50 -3.01
N THR A 37 3.95 0.74 -3.34
CA THR A 37 5.34 1.18 -3.38
C THR A 37 5.99 1.07 -1.99
N LEU A 38 5.28 1.49 -0.96
CA LEU A 38 5.77 1.35 0.42
C LEU A 38 5.98 -0.11 0.80
N ALA A 39 5.06 -0.98 0.39
CA ALA A 39 5.16 -2.41 0.66
C ALA A 39 6.25 -3.10 -0.17
N GLY A 40 6.75 -2.46 -1.23
CA GLY A 40 7.75 -3.05 -2.11
C GLY A 40 7.19 -4.08 -3.07
N VAL A 41 5.90 -4.00 -3.40
CA VAL A 41 5.25 -4.94 -4.32
C VAL A 41 4.58 -4.16 -5.45
N GLY A 42 4.22 -4.86 -6.52
CA GLY A 42 3.47 -4.26 -7.60
C GLY A 42 2.04 -3.93 -7.15
N ARG A 43 1.43 -2.95 -7.81
CA ARG A 43 0.08 -2.53 -7.47
C ARG A 43 -0.93 -3.68 -7.52
N TRP A 44 -0.87 -4.50 -8.56
CA TRP A 44 -1.78 -5.62 -8.70
C TRP A 44 -1.58 -6.67 -7.62
N ASP A 45 -0.34 -6.92 -7.25
CA ASP A 45 -0.02 -7.85 -6.16
C ASP A 45 -0.54 -7.32 -4.83
N PHE A 46 -0.40 -6.00 -4.62
CA PHE A 46 -0.93 -5.37 -3.41
C PHE A 46 -2.45 -5.51 -3.33
N GLU A 47 -3.15 -5.28 -4.43
CA GLU A 47 -4.60 -5.45 -4.47
C GLU A 47 -5.02 -6.89 -4.17
N LYS A 48 -4.30 -7.87 -4.69
CA LYS A 48 -4.57 -9.28 -4.38
C LYS A 48 -4.42 -9.56 -2.89
N ILE A 49 -3.42 -8.96 -2.27
CA ILE A 49 -3.20 -9.10 -0.82
C ILE A 49 -4.37 -8.50 -0.05
N LEU A 50 -4.84 -7.32 -0.45
CA LEU A 50 -5.97 -6.67 0.21
C LEU A 50 -7.23 -7.52 0.12
N VAL A 51 -7.50 -8.09 -1.04
CA VAL A 51 -8.66 -8.96 -1.24
C VAL A 51 -8.54 -10.21 -0.38
N ALA A 52 -7.36 -10.85 -0.37
CA ALA A 52 -7.14 -12.06 0.42
C ALA A 52 -7.32 -11.81 1.93
N ARG A 53 -6.96 -10.62 2.39
CA ARG A 53 -7.10 -10.24 3.80
C ARG A 53 -8.44 -9.59 4.12
N LYS A 54 -9.31 -9.45 3.14
CA LYS A 54 -10.62 -8.80 3.29
C LYS A 54 -10.52 -7.39 3.87
N VAL A 55 -9.51 -6.65 3.42
CA VAL A 55 -9.32 -5.27 3.84
C VAL A 55 -10.34 -4.37 3.17
N PRO A 56 -11.11 -3.56 3.92
CA PRO A 56 -12.05 -2.63 3.30
C PRO A 56 -11.31 -1.62 2.43
N MET A 57 -11.89 -1.25 1.29
CA MET A 57 -11.30 -0.26 0.40
C MET A 57 -11.87 1.11 0.75
N PRO A 58 -11.09 1.99 1.42
CA PRO A 58 -11.56 3.33 1.75
C PRO A 58 -11.58 4.27 0.55
N TRP A 59 -10.99 3.83 -0.56
CA TRP A 59 -10.94 4.59 -1.81
C TRP A 59 -12.00 4.07 -2.76
N ASP A 60 -12.80 4.95 -3.37
CA ASP A 60 -13.77 4.51 -4.34
C ASP A 60 -13.10 4.25 -5.70
N GLU A 61 -13.85 3.68 -6.62
CA GLU A 61 -13.34 3.32 -7.95
C GLU A 61 -12.88 4.55 -8.72
N GLU A 62 -13.57 5.67 -8.58
CA GLU A 62 -13.22 6.91 -9.24
C GLU A 62 -11.87 7.45 -8.76
N ASP A 63 -11.62 7.41 -7.46
CA ASP A 63 -10.34 7.84 -6.89
C ASP A 63 -9.19 6.99 -7.42
N ILE A 64 -9.40 5.69 -7.53
CA ILE A 64 -8.40 4.77 -8.05
C ILE A 64 -8.10 5.06 -9.52
N GLU A 65 -9.14 5.30 -10.32
CA GLU A 65 -8.98 5.65 -11.73
C GLU A 65 -8.23 6.95 -11.91
N ASN A 66 -8.54 7.95 -11.10
CA ASN A 66 -7.86 9.24 -11.17
C ASN A 66 -6.38 9.12 -10.83
N GLU A 67 -6.05 8.33 -9.83
CA GLU A 67 -4.67 8.07 -9.47
C GLU A 67 -3.92 7.40 -10.63
N PHE A 68 -4.54 6.42 -11.26
CA PHE A 68 -3.96 5.72 -12.39
C PHE A 68 -3.70 6.65 -13.58
N ARG A 69 -4.66 7.50 -13.91
CA ARG A 69 -4.48 8.50 -14.97
C ARG A 69 -3.35 9.47 -14.67
N ASN A 70 -3.26 9.93 -13.43
CA ASN A 70 -2.21 10.85 -13.03
C ASN A 70 -0.83 10.20 -13.14
N ALA A 71 -0.73 8.94 -12.78
CA ALA A 71 0.52 8.18 -12.93
C ALA A 71 0.93 8.06 -14.40
N LEU A 72 -0.03 7.81 -15.29
CA LEU A 72 0.25 7.73 -16.73
C LEU A 72 0.72 9.07 -17.30
N ARG A 73 0.16 10.17 -16.82
CA ARG A 73 0.57 11.51 -17.28
C ARG A 73 1.99 11.87 -16.88
N ARG A 74 2.47 11.30 -15.80
CA ARG A 74 3.80 11.60 -15.27
C ARG A 74 4.91 10.77 -15.90
N SER A 75 4.55 9.75 -16.61
CA SER A 75 5.55 8.85 -17.23
C SER A 75 6.14 9.39 -18.52
#